data_6fffaec67e904cce7b443e18bc789089
#
_entry.id   6fffaec67e904cce7b443e18bc789089
#
_cell.length_a   1.000
_cell.length_b   1.000
_cell.length_c   1.000
_cell.angle_alpha   90.00
_cell.angle_beta   90.00
_cell.angle_gamma   90.00
#
_symmetry.space_group_name_H-M   'P 1'
#
loop_
_entity.id
_entity.type
_entity.pdbx_description
1 polymer ?
#
loop_
_entity_poly.entity_id
_entity_poly.type
_entity_poly.pdbx_seq_one_letter_code
_entity_poly.pdbx_strand_id
1 'polypeptide(L)'
;MASGVPCILSANTGHLDLIEDDNCYPITNQAEISSLPYAKDWGESSVDEIVELLCRVYANKHEARLRGEQGTKFMQDWSWEKRTKYLIDRISE
;
A
#
# COMPACT_ATOMS: atom_id res chain seq x y z
N MET A 1 -4.09 -4.87 5.63
CA MET A 1 -3.87 -5.89 4.58
C MET A 1 -3.88 -7.33 5.11
N ALA A 2 -3.24 -7.61 6.21
CA ALA A 2 -3.12 -8.98 6.72
C ALA A 2 -4.47 -9.66 7.03
N SER A 3 -5.48 -8.89 7.38
CA SER A 3 -6.83 -9.38 7.74
C SER A 3 -7.75 -9.65 6.54
N GLY A 4 -7.27 -9.46 5.32
CA GLY A 4 -8.08 -9.67 4.12
C GLY A 4 -8.95 -8.49 3.71
N VAL A 5 -8.83 -7.36 4.40
CA VAL A 5 -9.56 -6.13 4.06
C VAL A 5 -8.88 -5.47 2.86
N PRO A 6 -9.64 -5.09 1.81
CA PRO A 6 -9.06 -4.34 0.69
C PRO A 6 -8.57 -2.98 1.15
N CYS A 7 -7.41 -2.57 0.69
CA CYS A 7 -6.76 -1.33 1.11
C CYS A 7 -6.56 -0.38 -0.08
N ILE A 8 -6.73 0.91 0.19
CA ILE A 8 -6.37 1.98 -0.72
C ILE A 8 -5.12 2.65 -0.12
N LEU A 9 -4.01 2.62 -0.85
CA LEU A 9 -2.71 3.08 -0.35
C LEU A 9 -2.12 4.16 -1.25
N SER A 10 -1.58 5.21 -0.64
CA SER A 10 -0.82 6.23 -1.37
C SER A 10 0.46 5.60 -1.94
N ALA A 11 0.68 5.74 -3.25
CA ALA A 11 1.86 5.20 -3.91
C ALA A 11 3.06 6.14 -3.71
N ASN A 12 3.47 6.31 -2.46
CA ASN A 12 4.62 7.14 -2.11
C ASN A 12 5.36 6.58 -0.90
N THR A 13 6.60 7.01 -0.71
CA THR A 13 7.46 6.71 0.44
C THR A 13 7.45 5.22 0.81
N GLY A 14 7.28 4.89 2.10
CA GLY A 14 7.31 3.52 2.60
C GLY A 14 6.20 2.61 2.07
N HIS A 15 5.07 3.15 1.65
CA HIS A 15 3.99 2.36 1.07
C HIS A 15 4.39 1.67 -0.22
N LEU A 16 5.38 2.20 -0.95
CA LEU A 16 5.85 1.59 -2.20
C LEU A 16 6.34 0.16 -2.00
N ASP A 17 6.88 -0.16 -0.84
CA ASP A 17 7.33 -1.52 -0.52
C ASP A 17 6.17 -2.50 -0.34
N LEU A 18 4.95 -2.00 -0.11
CA LEU A 18 3.76 -2.80 0.14
C LEU A 18 2.89 -2.98 -1.10
N ILE A 19 3.08 -2.16 -2.13
CA ILE A 19 2.20 -2.13 -3.29
C ILE A 19 2.69 -3.07 -4.39
N GLU A 20 1.80 -4.00 -4.77
CA GLU A 20 1.93 -4.83 -5.96
C GLU A 20 0.69 -4.63 -6.84
N ASP A 21 0.65 -5.26 -8.01
CA ASP A 21 -0.38 -5.01 -9.02
C ASP A 21 -1.80 -5.35 -8.54
N ASP A 22 -1.93 -6.36 -7.69
CA ASP A 22 -3.23 -6.94 -7.35
C ASP A 22 -3.54 -7.03 -5.85
N ASN A 23 -2.67 -6.48 -4.99
CA ASN A 23 -2.84 -6.61 -3.53
C ASN A 23 -3.49 -5.41 -2.86
N CYS A 24 -3.75 -4.34 -3.60
CA CYS A 24 -4.36 -3.12 -3.07
C CYS A 24 -4.83 -2.21 -4.21
N TYR A 25 -5.37 -1.06 -3.86
CA TYR A 25 -5.73 0.00 -4.80
C TYR A 25 -4.74 1.15 -4.59
N PRO A 26 -3.73 1.33 -5.45
CA PRO A 26 -2.76 2.41 -5.26
C PRO A 26 -3.32 3.76 -5.70
N ILE A 27 -3.03 4.80 -4.91
CA ILE A 27 -3.28 6.18 -5.29
C ILE A 27 -2.01 6.68 -5.98
N THR A 28 -2.02 6.72 -7.31
CA THR A 28 -0.81 6.97 -8.11
C THR A 28 -0.56 8.44 -8.42
N ASN A 29 -1.60 9.27 -8.38
CA ASN A 29 -1.47 10.70 -8.67
C ASN A 29 -1.02 11.43 -7.40
N GLN A 30 0.30 11.63 -7.28
CA GLN A 30 0.95 12.26 -6.14
C GLN A 30 1.52 13.61 -6.55
N ALA A 31 1.03 14.70 -5.95
CA ALA A 31 1.54 16.04 -6.19
C ALA A 31 2.62 16.40 -5.17
N GLU A 32 3.54 17.28 -5.55
CA GLU A 32 4.57 17.79 -4.65
C GLU A 32 3.93 18.68 -3.58
N ILE A 33 4.35 18.51 -2.31
CA ILE A 33 3.91 19.37 -1.21
C ILE A 33 4.81 20.61 -1.19
N SER A 34 4.37 21.68 -1.87
CA SER A 34 5.17 22.89 -2.01
C SER A 34 5.15 23.79 -0.78
N SER A 35 4.15 23.64 0.09
CA SER A 35 3.99 24.47 1.31
C SER A 35 4.94 24.08 2.44
N LEU A 36 5.52 22.90 2.37
CA LEU A 36 6.41 22.36 3.41
C LEU A 36 7.71 21.88 2.76
N PRO A 37 8.79 22.69 2.81
CA PRO A 37 10.06 22.33 2.14
C PRO A 37 10.64 20.98 2.58
N TYR A 38 10.46 20.61 3.85
CA TYR A 38 10.96 19.34 4.39
C TYR A 38 10.12 18.12 3.95
N ALA A 39 8.94 18.37 3.38
CA ALA A 39 8.04 17.31 2.92
C ALA A 39 7.98 17.22 1.39
N LYS A 40 8.98 17.78 0.71
CA LYS A 40 9.01 17.88 -0.77
C LYS A 40 8.79 16.54 -1.46
N ASP A 41 9.39 15.47 -0.95
CA ASP A 41 9.36 14.15 -1.57
C ASP A 41 8.22 13.27 -1.06
N TRP A 42 7.36 13.77 -0.16
CA TRP A 42 6.31 12.95 0.45
C TRP A 42 5.11 12.72 -0.47
N GLY A 43 4.79 13.65 -1.34
CA GLY A 43 3.65 13.57 -2.24
C GLY A 43 2.32 13.86 -1.55
N GLU A 44 1.43 14.46 -2.30
CA GLU A 44 0.06 14.73 -1.87
C GLU A 44 -0.91 13.96 -2.76
N SER A 45 -1.75 13.10 -2.14
CA SER A 45 -2.70 12.27 -2.86
C SER A 45 -3.86 13.11 -3.43
N SER A 46 -4.27 12.76 -4.65
CA SER A 46 -5.41 13.42 -5.30
C SER A 46 -6.73 12.99 -4.67
N VAL A 47 -7.52 13.95 -4.23
CA VAL A 47 -8.87 13.68 -3.68
C VAL A 47 -9.75 13.05 -4.74
N ASP A 48 -9.67 13.51 -5.99
CA ASP A 48 -10.46 12.96 -7.09
C ASP A 48 -10.15 11.49 -7.32
N GLU A 49 -8.88 11.11 -7.29
CA GLU A 49 -8.47 9.72 -7.44
C GLU A 49 -8.98 8.86 -6.25
N ILE A 50 -8.92 9.39 -5.04
CA ILE A 50 -9.46 8.69 -3.86
C ILE A 50 -10.94 8.42 -4.04
N VAL A 51 -11.71 9.40 -4.48
CA VAL A 51 -13.15 9.24 -4.75
C VAL A 51 -13.40 8.18 -5.81
N GLU A 52 -12.63 8.20 -6.90
CA GLU A 52 -12.76 7.20 -7.97
C GLU A 52 -12.49 5.78 -7.44
N LEU A 53 -11.44 5.62 -6.63
CA LEU A 53 -11.09 4.32 -6.05
C LEU A 53 -12.17 3.83 -5.07
N LEU A 54 -12.72 4.71 -4.25
CA LEU A 54 -13.82 4.35 -3.34
C LEU A 54 -15.05 3.90 -4.11
N CYS A 55 -15.39 4.60 -5.20
CA CYS A 55 -16.50 4.21 -6.07
C CYS A 55 -16.24 2.86 -6.74
N ARG A 56 -15.01 2.60 -7.17
CA ARG A 56 -14.62 1.35 -7.79
C ARG A 56 -14.73 0.18 -6.81
N VAL A 57 -14.26 0.35 -5.58
CA VAL A 57 -14.36 -0.66 -4.53
C VAL A 57 -15.82 -0.98 -4.26
N TYR A 58 -16.66 0.03 -4.13
CA TYR A 58 -18.09 -0.13 -3.87
C TYR A 58 -18.81 -0.82 -5.03
N ALA A 59 -18.48 -0.45 -6.27
CA ALA A 59 -19.15 -0.97 -7.47
C ALA A 59 -18.72 -2.40 -7.80
N ASN A 60 -17.51 -2.83 -7.42
CA ASN A 60 -17.00 -4.17 -7.74
C ASN A 60 -16.43 -4.84 -6.48
N LYS A 61 -17.33 -5.41 -5.70
CA LYS A 61 -16.97 -6.08 -4.44
C LYS A 61 -16.20 -7.37 -4.64
N HIS A 62 -16.38 -8.03 -5.78
CA HIS A 62 -15.62 -9.24 -6.12
C HIS A 62 -14.13 -8.90 -6.31
N GLU A 63 -13.84 -7.86 -7.07
CA GLU A 63 -12.46 -7.37 -7.24
C GLU A 63 -11.86 -6.97 -5.91
N ALA A 64 -12.62 -6.24 -5.07
CA ALA A 64 -12.16 -5.81 -3.75
C ALA A 64 -11.79 -7.01 -2.87
N ARG A 65 -12.58 -8.07 -2.91
CA ARG A 65 -12.31 -9.30 -2.16
C ARG A 65 -11.01 -9.95 -2.63
N LEU A 66 -10.82 -10.05 -3.94
CA LEU A 66 -9.61 -10.64 -4.52
C LEU A 66 -8.36 -9.85 -4.14
N ARG A 67 -8.44 -8.52 -4.17
CA ARG A 67 -7.32 -7.68 -3.75
C ARG A 67 -7.03 -7.81 -2.26
N GLY A 68 -8.06 -7.93 -1.44
CA GLY A 68 -7.89 -8.19 -0.01
C GLY A 68 -7.22 -9.53 0.26
N GLU A 69 -7.57 -10.57 -0.48
CA GLU A 69 -6.96 -11.90 -0.37
C GLU A 69 -5.48 -11.86 -0.79
N GLN A 70 -5.17 -11.17 -1.86
CA GLN A 70 -3.77 -11.00 -2.31
C GLN A 70 -2.97 -10.20 -1.29
N GLY A 71 -3.58 -9.19 -0.67
CA GLY A 71 -2.97 -8.46 0.43
C GLY A 71 -2.60 -9.35 1.60
N THR A 72 -3.48 -10.27 1.98
CA THR A 72 -3.20 -11.24 3.04
C THR A 72 -2.01 -12.13 2.69
N LYS A 73 -1.97 -12.66 1.48
CA LYS A 73 -0.83 -13.48 1.01
C LYS A 73 0.48 -12.71 1.05
N PHE A 74 0.46 -11.47 0.55
CA PHE A 74 1.63 -10.62 0.56
C PHE A 74 2.15 -10.38 1.98
N MET A 75 1.23 -10.09 2.92
CA MET A 75 1.61 -9.76 4.29
C MET A 75 2.14 -10.95 5.09
N GLN A 76 1.99 -12.17 4.59
CA GLN A 76 2.60 -13.34 5.24
C GLN A 76 4.12 -13.23 5.32
N ASP A 77 4.74 -12.56 4.34
CA ASP A 77 6.19 -12.32 4.34
C ASP A 77 6.60 -11.17 5.26
N TRP A 78 5.64 -10.41 5.79
CA TRP A 78 5.87 -9.27 6.68
C TRP A 78 5.58 -9.58 8.15
N SER A 79 5.49 -10.87 8.52
CA SER A 79 5.32 -11.26 9.92
C SER A 79 6.56 -10.89 10.74
N TRP A 80 6.36 -10.66 12.03
CA TRP A 80 7.47 -10.39 12.95
C TRP A 80 8.53 -11.50 12.91
N GLU A 81 8.08 -12.77 12.85
CA GLU A 81 8.97 -13.92 12.78
C GLU A 81 9.89 -13.86 11.55
N LYS A 82 9.30 -13.67 10.37
CA LYS A 82 10.06 -13.64 9.11
C LYS A 82 10.99 -12.42 9.03
N ARG A 83 10.52 -11.25 9.44
CA ARG A 83 11.32 -10.03 9.39
C ARG A 83 12.45 -10.05 10.42
N THR A 84 12.20 -10.61 11.58
CA THR A 84 13.25 -10.79 12.60
C THR A 84 14.33 -11.73 12.10
N LYS A 85 13.94 -12.86 11.50
CA LYS A 85 14.87 -13.80 10.90
C LYS A 85 15.72 -13.15 9.80
N TYR A 86 15.07 -12.39 8.92
CA TYR A 86 15.77 -11.66 7.87
C TYR A 86 16.81 -10.71 8.45
N LEU A 87 16.46 -9.96 9.48
CA LEU A 87 17.39 -9.03 10.14
C LEU A 87 18.56 -9.78 10.77
N ILE A 88 18.31 -10.88 11.48
CA ILE A 88 19.34 -11.70 12.10
C ILE A 88 20.32 -12.25 11.06
N ASP A 89 19.79 -12.78 9.95
CA ASP A 89 20.61 -13.31 8.86
C ASP A 89 21.51 -12.22 8.25
N ARG A 90 21.00 -10.99 8.12
CA ARG A 90 21.75 -9.86 7.59
C ARG A 90 22.87 -9.41 8.55
N ILE A 91 22.59 -9.40 9.85
CA ILE A 91 23.58 -9.01 10.85
C ILE A 91 24.69 -10.06 10.94
N SER A 92 24.37 -11.33 10.71
CA SER A 92 25.33 -12.45 10.80
C SER A 92 26.23 -12.59 9.58
N GLU A 93 25.94 -11.86 8.51
CA GLU A 93 26.80 -11.79 7.32
C GLU A 93 28.08 -10.97 7.64
#